data_bb50841c5cac0c52ea4848575e401769
#
_entry.id   bb50841c5cac0c52ea4848575e401769
#
_cell.length_a   1.000
_cell.length_b   1.000
_cell.length_c   1.000
_cell.angle_alpha   90.00
_cell.angle_beta   90.00
_cell.angle_gamma   90.00
#
_symmetry.space_group_name_H-M   'P 1'
#
loop_
_entity.id
_entity.type
_entity.pdbx_description
1 polymer ?
#
loop_
_entity_poly.entity_id
_entity_poly.type
_entity_poly.pdbx_seq_one_letter_code
_entity_poly.pdbx_strand_id
1 'polypeptide(L)'
;MRVKDLSPNPKNPRTVTEEKLAQLKKSYEEFGFLGGVVNNITTKHLVAGHQTVKTIDAATDITIEKKYKKPTKQGTVAEGFILLPNGEKITYREVAWDKTKEKAATIAANNNAGEWNHELLGDWMKDLKKEKFNLDLTMFDLEHQIEFFPTEDKKEEARKLLSERFGIPPFSVFDARQGNWQNRKRAWLSLG
;
A
#
# COMPACT_ATOMS: atom_id res chain seq x y z
N MET A 1 20.01 -0.87 19.19
CA MET A 1 19.15 0.18 18.60
C MET A 1 17.71 -0.30 18.70
N ARG A 2 16.75 0.57 18.87
CA ARG A 2 15.34 0.21 19.00
C ARG A 2 14.51 0.82 17.89
N VAL A 3 13.31 0.30 17.65
CA VAL A 3 12.39 0.80 16.64
C VAL A 3 12.07 2.30 16.83
N LYS A 4 11.95 2.78 18.07
CA LYS A 4 11.77 4.20 18.40
C LYS A 4 12.89 5.13 17.93
N ASP A 5 14.09 4.58 17.68
CA ASP A 5 15.24 5.36 17.23
C ASP A 5 15.23 5.58 15.71
N LEU A 6 14.27 4.92 15.01
CA LEU A 6 14.06 5.10 13.58
C LEU A 6 13.18 6.32 13.32
N SER A 7 13.61 7.20 12.43
CA SER A 7 12.90 8.43 12.11
C SER A 7 12.23 8.30 10.73
N PRO A 8 10.89 8.37 10.65
CA PRO A 8 10.21 8.48 9.37
C PRO A 8 10.68 9.72 8.62
N ASN A 9 10.79 9.63 7.30
CA ASN A 9 11.10 10.81 6.49
C ASN A 9 9.88 11.75 6.47
N PRO A 10 10.00 12.97 7.02
CA PRO A 10 8.85 13.91 7.10
C PRO A 10 8.38 14.40 5.72
N LYS A 11 9.20 14.22 4.68
CA LYS A 11 8.89 14.57 3.30
C LYS A 11 8.50 13.36 2.44
N ASN A 12 8.15 12.22 3.08
CA ASN A 12 7.66 11.07 2.34
C ASN A 12 6.30 11.41 1.69
N PRO A 13 6.18 11.35 0.36
CA PRO A 13 4.94 11.69 -0.33
C PRO A 13 3.80 10.69 -0.11
N ARG A 14 4.12 9.48 0.40
CA ARG A 14 3.10 8.44 0.64
C ARG A 14 2.48 8.59 2.01
N THR A 15 1.18 8.79 2.04
CA THR A 15 0.35 8.76 3.25
C THR A 15 -0.50 7.50 3.29
N VAL A 16 -0.88 7.09 4.49
CA VAL A 16 -1.74 5.92 4.73
C VAL A 16 -2.78 6.32 5.77
N THR A 17 -4.04 5.97 5.51
CA THR A 17 -5.13 6.19 6.47
C THR A 17 -5.02 5.24 7.66
N GLU A 18 -5.68 5.55 8.77
CA GLU A 18 -5.72 4.68 9.95
C GLU A 18 -6.35 3.33 9.65
N GLU A 19 -7.39 3.31 8.82
CA GLU A 19 -8.06 2.08 8.36
C GLU A 19 -7.09 1.15 7.61
N LYS A 20 -6.34 1.72 6.66
CA LYS A 20 -5.31 0.96 5.91
C LYS A 20 -4.18 0.48 6.82
N LEU A 21 -3.83 1.25 7.84
CA LEU A 21 -2.83 0.83 8.82
C LEU A 21 -3.36 -0.34 9.66
N ALA A 22 -4.63 -0.31 10.04
CA ALA A 22 -5.28 -1.42 10.77
C ALA A 22 -5.38 -2.69 9.92
N GLN A 23 -5.72 -2.57 8.62
CA GLN A 23 -5.71 -3.68 7.68
C GLN A 23 -4.29 -4.26 7.52
N LEU A 24 -3.28 -3.40 7.39
CA LEU A 24 -1.88 -3.82 7.30
C LEU A 24 -1.44 -4.60 8.54
N LYS A 25 -1.84 -4.15 9.73
CA LYS A 25 -1.55 -4.86 10.98
C LYS A 25 -2.17 -6.25 11.00
N LYS A 26 -3.45 -6.40 10.62
CA LYS A 26 -4.12 -7.70 10.51
C LYS A 26 -3.45 -8.61 9.47
N SER A 27 -3.03 -8.05 8.33
CA SER A 27 -2.29 -8.79 7.31
C SER A 27 -0.96 -9.33 7.85
N TYR A 28 -0.25 -8.56 8.66
CA TYR A 28 0.98 -9.02 9.31
C TYR A 28 0.73 -10.08 10.39
N GLU A 29 -0.39 -10.00 11.09
CA GLU A 29 -0.78 -11.03 12.07
C GLU A 29 -1.09 -12.37 11.38
N GLU A 30 -1.65 -12.35 10.18
CA GLU A 30 -2.02 -13.55 9.42
C GLU A 30 -0.83 -14.15 8.63
N PHE A 31 -0.12 -13.32 7.87
CA PHE A 31 0.90 -13.79 6.93
C PHE A 31 2.33 -13.64 7.44
N GLY A 32 2.52 -12.99 8.59
CA GLY A 32 3.82 -12.49 8.96
C GLY A 32 4.22 -11.29 8.10
N PHE A 33 5.50 -10.98 8.13
CA PHE A 33 6.00 -9.77 7.51
C PHE A 33 6.46 -9.98 6.06
N LEU A 34 5.80 -9.32 5.11
CA LEU A 34 6.03 -9.48 3.67
C LEU A 34 7.07 -8.52 3.07
N GLY A 35 7.79 -7.74 3.89
CA GLY A 35 8.75 -6.75 3.40
C GLY A 35 9.94 -6.53 4.33
N GLY A 36 10.63 -5.42 4.18
CA GLY A 36 11.81 -5.06 4.98
C GLY A 36 11.82 -3.59 5.38
N VAL A 37 12.65 -3.27 6.39
CA VAL A 37 12.91 -1.92 6.85
C VAL A 37 14.28 -1.47 6.36
N VAL A 38 14.36 -0.32 5.69
CA VAL A 38 15.60 0.28 5.20
C VAL A 38 15.78 1.65 5.83
N ASN A 39 16.88 1.82 6.55
CA ASN A 39 17.24 3.07 7.21
C ASN A 39 18.49 3.68 6.57
N ASN A 40 18.46 4.96 6.24
CA ASN A 40 19.63 5.68 5.73
C ASN A 40 20.35 6.36 6.88
N ILE A 41 21.53 5.87 7.22
CA ILE A 41 22.33 6.40 8.33
C ILE A 41 22.90 7.81 8.05
N THR A 42 23.02 8.21 6.79
CA THR A 42 23.53 9.54 6.39
C THR A 42 22.51 10.64 6.71
N THR A 43 21.25 10.41 6.41
CA THR A 43 20.16 11.38 6.66
C THR A 43 19.41 11.10 7.96
N LYS A 44 19.59 9.89 8.52
CA LYS A 44 18.88 9.35 9.68
C LYS A 44 17.37 9.15 9.43
N HIS A 45 16.99 8.96 8.17
CA HIS A 45 15.61 8.75 7.79
C HIS A 45 15.36 7.33 7.26
N LEU A 46 14.15 6.84 7.49
CA LEU A 46 13.66 5.65 6.82
C LEU A 46 13.53 5.90 5.31
N VAL A 47 13.89 4.90 4.52
CA VAL A 47 13.68 4.85 3.06
C VAL A 47 12.51 3.93 2.73
N ALA A 48 12.41 2.80 3.41
CA ALA A 48 11.32 1.83 3.28
C ALA A 48 10.89 1.32 4.66
N GLY A 49 9.67 0.79 4.75
CA GLY A 49 9.12 0.26 5.99
C GLY A 49 8.50 1.31 6.91
N HIS A 50 8.15 2.52 6.42
CA HIS A 50 7.54 3.59 7.20
C HIS A 50 6.26 3.15 7.92
N GLN A 51 5.41 2.40 7.25
CA GLN A 51 4.15 1.93 7.83
C GLN A 51 4.39 0.74 8.75
N THR A 52 5.34 -0.11 8.40
CA THR A 52 5.75 -1.25 9.23
C THR A 52 6.18 -0.83 10.61
N VAL A 53 7.08 0.15 10.73
CA VAL A 53 7.57 0.59 12.05
C VAL A 53 6.45 1.20 12.91
N LYS A 54 5.35 1.68 12.31
CA LYS A 54 4.18 2.16 13.04
C LYS A 54 3.32 1.03 13.63
N THR A 55 3.44 -0.19 13.11
CA THR A 55 2.69 -1.36 13.61
C THR A 55 3.46 -2.13 14.67
N ILE A 56 4.74 -1.83 14.87
CA ILE A 56 5.64 -2.52 15.81
C ILE A 56 5.77 -1.70 17.09
N ASP A 57 5.91 -2.39 18.22
CA ASP A 57 6.19 -1.72 19.50
C ASP A 57 7.51 -0.92 19.38
N ALA A 58 7.44 0.33 19.76
CA ALA A 58 8.56 1.27 19.73
C ALA A 58 9.78 0.81 20.60
N ALA A 59 9.54 -0.04 21.59
CA ALA A 59 10.58 -0.60 22.46
C ALA A 59 11.29 -1.81 21.85
N THR A 60 10.80 -2.36 20.73
CA THR A 60 11.37 -3.55 20.09
C THR A 60 12.82 -3.30 19.67
N ASP A 61 13.69 -4.27 19.94
CA ASP A 61 15.10 -4.18 19.61
C ASP A 61 15.41 -4.50 18.14
N ILE A 62 16.38 -3.78 17.59
CA ILE A 62 16.94 -4.04 16.26
C ILE A 62 18.30 -4.66 16.44
N THR A 63 18.46 -5.88 15.96
CA THR A 63 19.72 -6.64 16.03
C THR A 63 20.48 -6.51 14.71
N ILE A 64 21.71 -6.03 14.77
CA ILE A 64 22.61 -6.02 13.62
C ILE A 64 23.41 -7.32 13.61
N GLU A 65 23.26 -8.11 12.57
CA GLU A 65 23.98 -9.37 12.39
C GLU A 65 25.31 -9.16 11.65
N LYS A 66 25.32 -8.22 10.69
CA LYS A 66 26.47 -7.99 9.84
C LYS A 66 26.73 -6.50 9.63
N LYS A 67 27.98 -6.09 9.84
CA LYS A 67 28.48 -4.75 9.49
C LYS A 67 29.54 -4.86 8.41
N TYR A 68 29.46 -3.99 7.43
CA TYR A 68 30.41 -3.92 6.34
C TYR A 68 31.49 -2.87 6.64
N LYS A 69 32.76 -3.22 6.47
CA LYS A 69 33.91 -2.28 6.64
C LYS A 69 33.84 -1.12 5.63
N LYS A 70 33.29 -1.36 4.45
CA LYS A 70 33.00 -0.37 3.40
C LYS A 70 31.61 -0.63 2.87
N PRO A 71 30.87 0.41 2.45
CA PRO A 71 29.56 0.21 1.83
C PRO A 71 29.64 -0.74 0.63
N THR A 72 28.66 -1.60 0.48
CA THR A 72 28.51 -2.44 -0.73
C THR A 72 28.29 -1.55 -1.96
N LYS A 73 28.32 -2.13 -3.16
CA LYS A 73 28.00 -1.42 -4.41
C LYS A 73 26.65 -0.71 -4.35
N GLN A 74 25.69 -1.27 -3.63
CA GLN A 74 24.35 -0.69 -3.43
C GLN A 74 24.32 0.33 -2.29
N GLY A 75 25.40 0.46 -1.51
CA GLY A 75 25.49 1.38 -0.39
C GLY A 75 25.06 0.79 0.94
N THR A 76 24.88 -0.53 1.06
CA THR A 76 24.57 -1.20 2.33
C THR A 76 25.78 -1.18 3.25
N VAL A 77 25.59 -0.79 4.51
CA VAL A 77 26.61 -0.70 5.55
C VAL A 77 26.36 -1.67 6.72
N ALA A 78 25.10 -2.06 6.93
CA ALA A 78 24.75 -3.09 7.92
C ALA A 78 23.49 -3.83 7.51
N GLU A 79 23.37 -5.06 8.00
CA GLU A 79 22.19 -5.93 7.84
C GLU A 79 21.86 -6.55 9.18
N GLY A 80 20.59 -6.81 9.41
CA GLY A 80 20.09 -7.40 10.64
C GLY A 80 18.59 -7.63 10.58
N PHE A 81 17.96 -7.65 11.74
CA PHE A 81 16.52 -7.87 11.85
C PHE A 81 15.92 -7.16 13.06
N ILE A 82 14.63 -6.99 13.04
CA ILE A 82 13.77 -6.62 14.16
C ILE A 82 13.09 -7.90 14.62
N LEU A 83 13.29 -8.29 15.88
CA LEU A 83 12.70 -9.49 16.46
C LEU A 83 11.36 -9.12 17.09
N LEU A 84 10.27 -9.67 16.53
CA LEU A 84 8.93 -9.48 17.07
C LEU A 84 8.67 -10.36 18.30
N PRO A 85 7.70 -10.02 19.17
CA PRO A 85 7.35 -10.82 20.35
C PRO A 85 6.92 -12.27 20.05
N ASN A 86 6.37 -12.51 18.85
CA ASN A 86 6.00 -13.84 18.37
C ASN A 86 7.17 -14.67 17.84
N GLY A 87 8.41 -14.13 17.86
CA GLY A 87 9.60 -14.79 17.38
C GLY A 87 9.91 -14.57 15.89
N GLU A 88 9.05 -13.89 15.17
CA GLU A 88 9.31 -13.54 13.76
C GLU A 88 10.38 -12.47 13.61
N LYS A 89 11.11 -12.54 12.49
CA LYS A 89 12.17 -11.59 12.15
C LYS A 89 11.76 -10.76 10.94
N ILE A 90 11.78 -9.45 11.11
CA ILE A 90 11.64 -8.50 10.01
C ILE A 90 13.04 -8.11 9.54
N THR A 91 13.33 -8.24 8.26
CA THR A 91 14.62 -7.85 7.70
C THR A 91 14.86 -6.35 7.90
N TYR A 92 16.07 -6.02 8.38
CA TYR A 92 16.50 -4.66 8.60
C TYR A 92 17.81 -4.40 7.86
N ARG A 93 17.92 -3.26 7.19
CA ARG A 93 19.12 -2.87 6.45
C ARG A 93 19.44 -1.40 6.65
N GLU A 94 20.73 -1.13 6.92
CA GLU A 94 21.27 0.22 6.94
C GLU A 94 22.01 0.53 5.64
N VAL A 95 21.81 1.73 5.13
CA VAL A 95 22.44 2.21 3.90
C VAL A 95 23.10 3.57 4.15
N ALA A 96 24.17 3.86 3.39
CA ALA A 96 24.80 5.18 3.37
C ALA A 96 24.59 5.82 2.00
N TRP A 97 23.47 6.52 1.84
CA TRP A 97 23.10 7.20 0.61
C TRP A 97 23.06 8.72 0.79
N ASP A 98 23.36 9.44 -0.28
CA ASP A 98 23.05 10.87 -0.36
C ASP A 98 21.55 11.13 -0.44
N LYS A 99 21.15 12.39 -0.29
CA LYS A 99 19.74 12.80 -0.30
C LYS A 99 19.03 12.52 -1.64
N THR A 100 19.74 12.57 -2.74
CA THR A 100 19.18 12.34 -4.09
C THR A 100 18.87 10.88 -4.28
N LYS A 101 19.81 10.00 -3.94
CA LYS A 101 19.63 8.56 -4.00
C LYS A 101 18.55 8.08 -3.01
N GLU A 102 18.50 8.67 -1.82
CA GLU A 102 17.44 8.39 -0.83
C GLU A 102 16.05 8.71 -1.41
N LYS A 103 15.86 9.90 -2.00
CA LYS A 103 14.57 10.29 -2.60
C LYS A 103 14.16 9.32 -3.70
N ALA A 104 15.09 9.02 -4.63
CA ALA A 104 14.82 8.09 -5.73
C ALA A 104 14.45 6.70 -5.20
N ALA A 105 15.19 6.19 -4.21
CA ALA A 105 14.93 4.89 -3.60
C ALA A 105 13.60 4.87 -2.83
N THR A 106 13.22 5.95 -2.15
CA THR A 106 11.92 6.06 -1.47
C THR A 106 10.77 6.01 -2.47
N ILE A 107 10.90 6.67 -3.62
CA ILE A 107 9.90 6.58 -4.69
C ILE A 107 9.84 5.16 -5.24
N ALA A 108 10.99 4.56 -5.57
CA ALA A 108 11.07 3.21 -6.12
C ALA A 108 10.50 2.15 -5.16
N ALA A 109 10.74 2.28 -3.84
CA ALA A 109 10.20 1.37 -2.83
C ALA A 109 8.66 1.44 -2.71
N ASN A 110 8.06 2.53 -3.15
CA ASN A 110 6.61 2.75 -3.11
C ASN A 110 5.92 2.59 -4.47
N ASN A 111 6.71 2.53 -5.54
CA ASN A 111 6.23 2.33 -6.91
C ASN A 111 6.52 0.88 -7.29
N ASN A 112 5.57 -0.02 -7.01
CA ASN A 112 5.71 -1.43 -7.31
C ASN A 112 5.88 -1.62 -8.82
N ALA A 113 6.95 -2.29 -9.21
CA ALA A 113 7.18 -2.68 -10.58
C ALA A 113 6.27 -3.86 -10.93
N GLY A 114 5.43 -3.70 -11.94
CA GLY A 114 4.55 -4.73 -12.45
C GLY A 114 3.11 -4.28 -12.58
N GLU A 115 2.42 -4.87 -13.52
CA GLU A 115 1.00 -4.72 -13.74
C GLU A 115 0.30 -6.02 -13.36
N TRP A 116 -0.92 -5.92 -12.83
CA TRP A 116 -1.72 -7.08 -12.53
C TRP A 116 -2.35 -7.64 -13.80
N ASN A 117 -2.22 -8.94 -14.02
CA ASN A 117 -3.13 -9.62 -14.92
C ASN A 117 -4.48 -9.76 -14.20
N HIS A 118 -5.42 -8.89 -14.57
CA HIS A 118 -6.72 -8.78 -13.89
C HIS A 118 -7.55 -10.07 -14.00
N GLU A 119 -7.42 -10.84 -15.07
CA GLU A 119 -8.12 -12.11 -15.23
C GLU A 119 -7.63 -13.15 -14.21
N LEU A 120 -6.32 -13.38 -14.14
CA LEU A 120 -5.72 -14.31 -13.17
C LEU A 120 -5.94 -13.86 -11.74
N LEU A 121 -5.81 -12.55 -11.46
CA LEU A 121 -6.06 -12.00 -10.14
C LEU A 121 -7.53 -12.19 -9.74
N GLY A 122 -8.47 -11.95 -10.66
CA GLY A 122 -9.89 -12.17 -10.44
C GLY A 122 -10.21 -13.63 -10.11
N ASP A 123 -9.56 -14.56 -10.76
CA ASP A 123 -9.72 -15.99 -10.47
C ASP A 123 -9.18 -16.36 -9.09
N TRP A 124 -8.01 -15.87 -8.71
CA TRP A 124 -7.46 -16.05 -7.37
C TRP A 124 -8.36 -15.46 -6.29
N MET A 125 -8.89 -14.25 -6.51
CA MET A 125 -9.82 -13.62 -5.57
C MET A 125 -11.12 -14.43 -5.40
N LYS A 126 -11.65 -15.01 -6.50
CA LYS A 126 -12.82 -15.89 -6.47
C LYS A 126 -12.52 -17.18 -5.68
N ASP A 127 -11.35 -17.76 -5.88
CA ASP A 127 -10.95 -18.97 -5.17
C ASP A 127 -10.79 -18.70 -3.68
N LEU A 128 -10.12 -17.64 -3.28
CA LEU A 128 -10.03 -17.21 -1.88
C LEU A 128 -11.43 -17.02 -1.25
N LYS A 129 -12.37 -16.43 -1.99
CA LYS A 129 -13.75 -16.26 -1.53
C LYS A 129 -14.47 -17.60 -1.35
N LYS A 130 -14.28 -18.56 -2.25
CA LYS A 130 -14.85 -19.92 -2.12
C LYS A 130 -14.33 -20.62 -0.86
N GLU A 131 -13.05 -20.44 -0.56
CA GLU A 131 -12.39 -20.93 0.67
C GLU A 131 -12.80 -20.15 1.94
N LYS A 132 -13.71 -19.16 1.81
CA LYS A 132 -14.16 -18.26 2.89
C LYS A 132 -13.01 -17.46 3.54
N PHE A 133 -11.95 -17.22 2.77
CA PHE A 133 -10.83 -16.40 3.22
C PHE A 133 -11.25 -14.93 3.35
N ASN A 134 -10.72 -14.23 4.36
CA ASN A 134 -10.99 -12.80 4.53
C ASN A 134 -10.24 -11.97 3.49
N LEU A 135 -10.95 -11.48 2.48
CA LEU A 135 -10.37 -10.73 1.37
C LEU A 135 -9.78 -9.37 1.79
N ASP A 136 -10.17 -8.82 2.93
CA ASP A 136 -9.60 -7.55 3.41
C ASP A 136 -8.11 -7.68 3.73
N LEU A 137 -7.64 -8.89 4.05
CA LEU A 137 -6.22 -9.19 4.30
C LEU A 137 -5.36 -9.07 3.04
N THR A 138 -5.95 -9.13 1.85
CA THR A 138 -5.24 -8.93 0.58
C THR A 138 -4.85 -7.48 0.34
N MET A 139 -5.32 -6.54 1.14
CA MET A 139 -5.10 -5.10 1.01
C MET A 139 -5.68 -4.47 -0.27
N PHE A 140 -6.45 -5.21 -1.06
CA PHE A 140 -7.16 -4.65 -2.20
C PHE A 140 -8.32 -3.77 -1.73
N ASP A 141 -8.47 -2.62 -2.36
CA ASP A 141 -9.57 -1.70 -2.09
C ASP A 141 -10.91 -2.25 -2.53
N LEU A 142 -11.99 -1.72 -1.95
CA LEU A 142 -13.35 -2.11 -2.28
C LEU A 142 -13.64 -1.97 -3.79
N GLU A 143 -13.08 -0.94 -4.44
CA GLU A 143 -13.21 -0.73 -5.89
C GLU A 143 -12.67 -1.92 -6.69
N HIS A 144 -11.50 -2.43 -6.33
CA HIS A 144 -10.93 -3.64 -6.96
C HIS A 144 -11.73 -4.90 -6.61
N GLN A 145 -12.28 -4.98 -5.40
CA GLN A 145 -13.14 -6.11 -5.03
C GLN A 145 -14.44 -6.12 -5.84
N ILE A 146 -15.00 -4.94 -6.18
CA ILE A 146 -16.20 -4.81 -7.01
C ILE A 146 -15.94 -5.28 -8.44
N GLU A 147 -14.77 -5.00 -8.99
CA GLU A 147 -14.37 -5.49 -10.31
C GLU A 147 -14.44 -7.02 -10.40
N PHE A 148 -14.04 -7.71 -9.34
CA PHE A 148 -14.06 -9.18 -9.29
C PHE A 148 -15.41 -9.77 -8.83
N PHE A 149 -16.17 -9.02 -8.02
CA PHE A 149 -17.44 -9.47 -7.42
C PHE A 149 -18.51 -8.40 -7.53
N PRO A 150 -19.03 -8.14 -8.75
CA PRO A 150 -20.02 -7.10 -8.98
C PRO A 150 -21.40 -7.50 -8.46
N THR A 151 -21.60 -7.36 -7.14
CA THR A 151 -22.95 -7.44 -6.54
C THR A 151 -23.57 -6.05 -6.51
N GLU A 152 -24.91 -5.96 -6.64
CA GLU A 152 -25.59 -4.65 -6.62
C GLU A 152 -25.33 -3.87 -5.33
N ASP A 153 -25.31 -4.54 -4.18
CA ASP A 153 -24.99 -3.92 -2.88
C ASP A 153 -23.60 -3.29 -2.86
N LYS A 154 -22.58 -3.99 -3.37
CA LYS A 154 -21.20 -3.48 -3.46
C LYS A 154 -21.06 -2.36 -4.47
N LYS A 155 -21.79 -2.41 -5.59
CA LYS A 155 -21.83 -1.31 -6.55
C LYS A 155 -22.45 -0.05 -5.94
N GLU A 156 -23.45 -0.19 -5.11
CA GLU A 156 -24.12 0.92 -4.43
C GLU A 156 -23.22 1.53 -3.36
N GLU A 157 -22.51 0.72 -2.60
CA GLU A 157 -21.51 1.13 -1.62
C GLU A 157 -20.34 1.88 -2.26
N ALA A 158 -19.82 1.40 -3.40
CA ALA A 158 -18.79 2.11 -4.16
C ALA A 158 -19.30 3.42 -4.76
N ARG A 159 -20.52 3.45 -5.27
CA ARG A 159 -21.16 4.70 -5.75
C ARG A 159 -21.26 5.74 -4.64
N LYS A 160 -21.62 5.31 -3.43
CA LYS A 160 -21.72 6.17 -2.26
C LYS A 160 -20.34 6.72 -1.87
N LEU A 161 -19.33 5.85 -1.80
CA LEU A 161 -17.93 6.22 -1.51
C LEU A 161 -17.35 7.18 -2.56
N LEU A 162 -17.62 6.94 -3.85
CA LEU A 162 -17.19 7.83 -4.93
C LEU A 162 -17.93 9.18 -4.87
N SER A 163 -19.23 9.18 -4.55
CA SER A 163 -20.00 10.42 -4.41
C SER A 163 -19.51 11.27 -3.22
N GLU A 164 -19.15 10.64 -2.10
CA GLU A 164 -18.56 11.30 -0.93
C GLU A 164 -17.16 11.84 -1.21
N ARG A 165 -16.32 11.07 -1.90
CA ARG A 165 -14.93 11.42 -2.19
C ARG A 165 -14.78 12.52 -3.23
N PHE A 166 -15.64 12.54 -4.23
CA PHE A 166 -15.57 13.49 -5.36
C PHE A 166 -16.65 14.55 -5.34
N GLY A 167 -17.54 14.57 -4.34
CA GLY A 167 -18.68 15.51 -4.28
C GLY A 167 -19.62 15.40 -5.46
N ILE A 168 -19.62 14.27 -6.17
CA ILE A 168 -20.46 14.02 -7.32
C ILE A 168 -21.76 13.40 -6.81
N PRO A 169 -22.94 14.02 -7.04
CA PRO A 169 -24.19 13.39 -6.66
C PRO A 169 -24.32 12.03 -7.33
N PRO A 170 -24.95 11.03 -6.68
CA PRO A 170 -25.10 9.68 -7.22
C PRO A 170 -25.84 9.78 -8.55
N PHE A 171 -25.09 9.77 -9.65
CA PHE A 171 -25.69 9.63 -10.96
C PHE A 171 -26.25 8.22 -11.05
N SER A 172 -27.56 8.11 -11.28
CA SER A 172 -28.10 6.92 -11.89
C SER A 172 -27.22 6.57 -13.08
N VAL A 173 -26.76 5.33 -13.14
CA VAL A 173 -25.92 4.80 -14.25
C VAL A 173 -26.41 5.43 -15.54
N PHE A 174 -25.49 6.08 -16.23
CA PHE A 174 -25.77 6.63 -17.55
C PHE A 174 -26.12 5.47 -18.47
N ASP A 175 -27.39 5.07 -18.48
CA ASP A 175 -27.91 4.22 -19.53
C ASP A 175 -28.02 5.10 -20.77
N ALA A 176 -27.04 4.97 -21.66
CA ALA A 176 -27.04 5.67 -22.96
C ALA A 176 -28.31 5.39 -23.80
N ARG A 177 -29.12 4.42 -23.38
CA ARG A 177 -30.39 4.04 -23.98
C ARG A 177 -31.60 4.80 -23.40
N GLN A 178 -31.43 5.44 -22.22
CA GLN A 178 -32.49 6.24 -21.62
C GLN A 178 -32.51 7.65 -22.22
N GLY A 179 -33.65 8.08 -22.72
CA GLY A 179 -33.86 9.23 -23.61
C GLY A 179 -33.27 10.59 -23.23
N ASN A 180 -32.87 10.83 -21.99
CA ASN A 180 -32.24 12.07 -21.53
C ASN A 180 -30.87 12.33 -22.16
N TRP A 181 -30.08 11.31 -22.43
CA TRP A 181 -28.79 11.45 -23.11
C TRP A 181 -28.96 11.82 -24.57
N GLN A 182 -29.92 11.20 -25.26
CA GLN A 182 -30.23 11.49 -26.64
C GLN A 182 -30.71 12.93 -26.81
N ASN A 183 -31.50 13.44 -25.89
CA ASN A 183 -31.96 14.83 -25.90
C ASN A 183 -30.83 15.84 -25.64
N ARG A 184 -29.92 15.56 -24.70
CA ARG A 184 -28.71 16.37 -24.47
C ARG A 184 -27.76 16.35 -25.66
N LYS A 185 -27.52 15.18 -26.26
CA LYS A 185 -26.69 15.06 -27.47
C LYS A 185 -27.28 15.88 -28.63
N ARG A 186 -28.61 15.85 -28.84
CA ARG A 186 -29.28 16.67 -29.87
C ARG A 186 -29.15 18.18 -29.59
N ALA A 187 -29.34 18.59 -28.32
CA ALA A 187 -29.17 19.98 -27.92
C ALA A 187 -27.73 20.46 -28.12
N TRP A 188 -26.74 19.64 -27.83
CA TRP A 188 -25.32 19.95 -28.09
C TRP A 188 -25.02 20.06 -29.58
N LEU A 189 -25.52 19.15 -30.39
CA LEU A 189 -25.32 19.18 -31.84
C LEU A 189 -26.09 20.33 -32.58
N SER A 190 -27.07 20.94 -31.92
CA SER A 190 -27.79 22.10 -32.44
C SER A 190 -27.10 23.44 -32.10
N LEU A 191 -26.06 23.45 -31.30
CA LEU A 191 -25.29 24.64 -30.89
C LEU A 191 -23.99 24.84 -31.70
N GLY A 192 -23.64 23.93 -32.57
CA GLY A 192 -22.45 23.97 -33.44
C GLY A 192 -22.72 23.51 -34.81
#